data_0a8e75d65719924e3185aa0135096b62
#
_entry.id   0a8e75d65719924e3185aa0135096b62
#
_cell.length_a   1.000
_cell.length_b   1.000
_cell.length_c   1.000
_cell.angle_alpha   90.00
_cell.angle_beta   90.00
_cell.angle_gamma   90.00
#
_symmetry.space_group_name_H-M   'P 1'
#
loop_
_entity.id
_entity.type
_entity.pdbx_description
1 polymer ?
#
loop_
_entity_poly.entity_id
_entity_poly.type
_entity_poly.pdbx_seq_one_letter_code
_entity_poly.pdbx_strand_id
1 'polypeptide(L)'
;MSLQFINAADLVVHWIAGQADAGGGTRRGEVFAPAHGRVARPVALAERADVDRAVAAAKAAFVEWGTAAPQRRARVMFAFRDLVEKYARDIAALITAEHGKTLPDALGEVQRGLEVIEFACGIPQLLKG
;
A
#
# COMPACT_ATOMS: atom_id res chain seq x y z
N MET A 1 6.25 -17.02 6.22
CA MET A 1 4.87 -16.95 5.64
C MET A 1 4.97 -15.92 4.54
N SER A 2 5.06 -16.34 3.29
CA SER A 2 5.16 -15.43 2.14
C SER A 2 3.81 -14.76 1.90
N LEU A 3 3.83 -13.54 1.35
CA LEU A 3 2.63 -12.84 0.90
C LEU A 3 2.00 -13.62 -0.28
N GLN A 4 1.27 -14.68 -0.02
CA GLN A 4 0.57 -15.50 -1.02
C GLN A 4 -0.65 -14.79 -1.64
N PHE A 5 -0.80 -13.48 -1.42
CA PHE A 5 -2.00 -12.74 -1.83
C PHE A 5 -1.97 -12.19 -3.24
N ILE A 6 -0.87 -12.37 -4.00
CA ILE A 6 -0.75 -11.81 -5.34
C ILE A 6 -0.39 -12.92 -6.31
N ASN A 7 -1.42 -13.49 -6.94
CA ASN A 7 -1.22 -14.29 -8.14
C ASN A 7 -0.91 -13.34 -9.30
N ALA A 8 0.17 -13.61 -10.05
CA ALA A 8 0.60 -12.76 -11.17
C ALA A 8 -0.46 -12.58 -12.27
N ALA A 9 -1.50 -13.42 -12.30
CA ALA A 9 -2.61 -13.34 -13.26
C ALA A 9 -3.80 -12.51 -12.73
N ASP A 10 -3.80 -12.08 -11.47
CA ASP A 10 -4.97 -11.46 -10.85
C ASP A 10 -5.06 -9.97 -11.18
N LEU A 11 -6.30 -9.48 -11.34
CA LEU A 11 -6.60 -8.07 -11.46
C LEU A 11 -6.10 -7.32 -10.21
N VAL A 12 -5.28 -6.28 -10.42
CA VAL A 12 -4.96 -5.33 -9.36
C VAL A 12 -6.20 -4.50 -9.08
N VAL A 13 -6.73 -4.58 -7.86
CA VAL A 13 -7.98 -3.95 -7.43
C VAL A 13 -7.73 -2.82 -6.45
N HIS A 14 -8.77 -2.01 -6.20
CA HIS A 14 -8.76 -1.01 -5.14
C HIS A 14 -8.81 -1.67 -3.76
N TRP A 15 -8.42 -0.92 -2.74
CA TRP A 15 -8.61 -1.31 -1.34
C TRP A 15 -9.46 -0.24 -0.64
N ILE A 16 -10.74 -0.56 -0.41
CA ILE A 16 -11.71 0.41 0.12
C ILE A 16 -12.36 -0.17 1.38
N ALA A 17 -12.43 0.60 2.45
CA ALA A 17 -13.02 0.18 3.73
C ALA A 17 -12.44 -1.14 4.28
N GLY A 18 -11.14 -1.39 4.07
CA GLY A 18 -10.47 -2.61 4.54
C GLY A 18 -10.74 -3.86 3.70
N GLN A 19 -11.26 -3.71 2.49
CA GLN A 19 -11.58 -4.83 1.59
C GLN A 19 -11.11 -4.58 0.16
N ALA A 20 -10.81 -5.66 -0.56
CA ALA A 20 -10.53 -5.64 -1.99
C ALA A 20 -11.82 -5.28 -2.76
N ASP A 21 -11.73 -4.33 -3.68
CA ASP A 21 -12.86 -3.81 -4.46
C ASP A 21 -12.45 -3.68 -5.94
N ALA A 22 -13.08 -4.44 -6.82
CA ALA A 22 -12.78 -4.41 -8.25
C ALA A 22 -13.31 -3.16 -8.97
N GLY A 23 -14.04 -2.30 -8.26
CA GLY A 23 -14.73 -1.15 -8.83
C GLY A 23 -16.00 -1.52 -9.61
N GLY A 24 -16.78 -0.50 -9.94
CA GLY A 24 -18.00 -0.65 -10.76
C GLY A 24 -17.77 -0.57 -12.27
N GLY A 25 -16.58 -0.12 -12.69
CA GLY A 25 -16.25 0.10 -14.09
C GLY A 25 -15.61 -1.10 -14.79
N THR A 26 -15.58 -1.02 -16.12
CA THR A 26 -14.94 -2.03 -16.99
C THR A 26 -13.58 -1.58 -17.51
N ARG A 27 -13.20 -0.30 -17.32
CA ARG A 27 -11.90 0.22 -17.76
C ARG A 27 -10.75 -0.48 -17.03
N ARG A 28 -9.72 -0.83 -17.78
CA ARG A 28 -8.51 -1.47 -17.24
C ARG A 28 -7.27 -0.75 -17.76
N GLY A 29 -6.27 -0.62 -16.91
CA GLY A 29 -4.90 -0.30 -17.29
C GLY A 29 -4.06 -1.57 -17.30
N GLU A 30 -2.77 -1.42 -17.61
CA GLU A 30 -1.82 -2.52 -17.70
C GLU A 30 -0.64 -2.31 -16.77
N VAL A 31 -0.27 -3.35 -16.03
CA VAL A 31 0.98 -3.43 -15.27
C VAL A 31 1.97 -4.23 -16.11
N PHE A 32 3.10 -3.62 -16.41
CA PHE A 32 4.13 -4.24 -17.24
C PHE A 32 5.16 -4.97 -16.38
N ALA A 33 5.78 -6.01 -16.94
CA ALA A 33 6.99 -6.65 -16.45
C ALA A 33 8.17 -6.17 -17.31
N PRO A 34 8.92 -5.13 -16.90
CA PRO A 34 9.94 -4.49 -17.75
C PRO A 34 11.06 -5.45 -18.15
N ALA A 35 11.42 -6.37 -17.27
CA ALA A 35 12.43 -7.39 -17.55
C ALA A 35 12.07 -8.32 -18.73
N HIS A 36 10.78 -8.41 -19.07
CA HIS A 36 10.27 -9.29 -20.12
C HIS A 36 9.59 -8.53 -21.27
N GLY A 37 9.42 -7.21 -21.15
CA GLY A 37 8.75 -6.38 -22.15
C GLY A 37 7.28 -6.75 -22.44
N ARG A 38 6.59 -7.31 -21.44
CA ARG A 38 5.21 -7.78 -21.60
C ARG A 38 4.28 -7.29 -20.49
N VAL A 39 2.99 -7.28 -20.75
CA VAL A 39 1.97 -7.04 -19.74
C VAL A 39 2.00 -8.19 -18.72
N ALA A 40 2.11 -7.87 -17.46
CA ALA A 40 2.09 -8.83 -16.35
C ALA A 40 0.66 -9.11 -15.89
N ARG A 41 -0.15 -8.05 -15.70
CA ARG A 41 -1.53 -8.17 -15.20
C ARG A 41 -2.33 -6.89 -15.47
N PRO A 42 -3.67 -6.97 -15.50
CA PRO A 42 -4.53 -5.79 -15.58
C PRO A 42 -4.65 -5.08 -14.24
N VAL A 43 -4.98 -3.79 -14.27
CA VAL A 43 -5.33 -2.99 -13.09
C VAL A 43 -6.69 -2.33 -13.29
N ALA A 44 -7.56 -2.39 -12.28
CA ALA A 44 -8.85 -1.72 -12.30
C ALA A 44 -8.66 -0.20 -12.26
N LEU A 45 -9.30 0.52 -13.19
CA LEU A 45 -9.34 1.97 -13.19
C LEU A 45 -10.66 2.44 -12.57
N ALA A 46 -10.55 3.30 -11.54
CA ALA A 46 -11.70 3.80 -10.82
C ALA A 46 -12.62 4.64 -11.71
N GLU A 47 -13.91 4.47 -11.53
CA GLU A 47 -14.95 5.40 -11.98
C GLU A 47 -15.23 6.42 -10.88
N ARG A 48 -15.97 7.48 -11.21
CA ARG A 48 -16.36 8.52 -10.26
C ARG A 48 -17.03 7.94 -9.01
N ALA A 49 -17.93 7.00 -9.18
CA ALA A 49 -18.65 6.34 -8.09
C ALA A 49 -17.73 5.56 -7.15
N ASP A 50 -16.63 4.97 -7.65
CA ASP A 50 -15.65 4.25 -6.83
C ASP A 50 -14.89 5.23 -5.92
N VAL A 51 -14.50 6.38 -6.47
CA VAL A 51 -13.86 7.47 -5.71
C VAL A 51 -14.80 8.01 -4.64
N ASP A 52 -16.06 8.27 -4.99
CA ASP A 52 -17.08 8.77 -4.06
C ASP A 52 -17.30 7.79 -2.90
N ARG A 53 -17.33 6.46 -3.16
CA ARG A 53 -17.39 5.43 -2.11
C ARG A 53 -16.15 5.43 -1.22
N ALA A 54 -14.97 5.52 -1.80
CA ALA A 54 -13.71 5.56 -1.04
C ALA A 54 -13.65 6.78 -0.12
N VAL A 55 -14.05 7.95 -0.63
CA VAL A 55 -14.12 9.19 0.17
C VAL A 55 -15.16 9.08 1.27
N ALA A 56 -16.33 8.51 0.99
CA ALA A 56 -17.37 8.32 2.01
C ALA A 56 -16.90 7.40 3.14
N ALA A 57 -16.24 6.28 2.80
CA ALA A 57 -15.66 5.36 3.77
C ALA A 57 -14.57 6.04 4.63
N ALA A 58 -13.69 6.81 4.01
CA ALA A 58 -12.65 7.56 4.71
C ALA A 58 -13.25 8.62 5.67
N LYS A 59 -14.27 9.36 5.22
CA LYS A 59 -14.97 10.35 6.06
C LYS A 59 -15.64 9.70 7.27
N ALA A 60 -16.29 8.56 7.09
CA ALA A 60 -16.90 7.81 8.19
C ALA A 60 -15.84 7.35 9.21
N ALA A 61 -14.73 6.79 8.76
CA ALA A 61 -13.63 6.37 9.62
C ALA A 61 -12.95 7.54 10.34
N PHE A 62 -12.90 8.71 9.71
CA PHE A 62 -12.26 9.91 10.29
C PHE A 62 -12.95 10.40 11.57
N VAL A 63 -14.22 10.15 11.76
CA VAL A 63 -14.96 10.57 12.97
C VAL A 63 -14.27 10.04 14.24
N GLU A 64 -13.91 8.78 14.26
CA GLU A 64 -13.18 8.16 15.38
C GLU A 64 -11.68 8.38 15.28
N TRP A 65 -11.10 8.14 14.11
CA TRP A 65 -9.66 8.20 13.90
C TRP A 65 -9.08 9.61 14.06
N GLY A 66 -9.78 10.64 13.56
CA GLY A 66 -9.35 12.03 13.63
C GLY A 66 -9.29 12.58 15.05
N THR A 67 -10.15 12.08 15.94
CA THR A 67 -10.22 12.46 17.35
C THR A 67 -9.39 11.56 18.29
N ALA A 68 -8.86 10.44 17.76
CA ALA A 68 -8.05 9.52 18.54
C ALA A 68 -6.74 10.18 19.02
N ALA A 69 -6.36 9.90 20.26
CA ALA A 69 -5.12 10.42 20.83
C ALA A 69 -3.91 10.07 19.92
N PRO A 70 -2.95 11.01 19.74
CA PRO A 70 -1.77 10.79 18.90
C PRO A 70 -1.01 9.50 19.25
N GLN A 71 -0.91 9.15 20.53
CA GLN A 71 -0.26 7.92 20.98
C GLN A 71 -1.00 6.65 20.52
N ARG A 72 -2.34 6.66 20.46
CA ARG A 72 -3.13 5.56 19.94
C ARG A 72 -2.84 5.36 18.43
N ARG A 73 -2.78 6.46 17.69
CA ARG A 73 -2.46 6.44 16.26
C ARG A 73 -1.02 5.98 16.00
N ALA A 74 -0.07 6.42 16.83
CA ALA A 74 1.32 5.99 16.72
C ALA A 74 1.49 4.48 16.92
N ARG A 75 0.70 3.83 17.78
CA ARG A 75 0.76 2.37 17.96
C ARG A 75 0.43 1.62 16.65
N VAL A 76 -0.47 2.15 15.84
CA VAL A 76 -0.76 1.59 14.51
C VAL A 76 0.45 1.73 13.58
N MET A 77 1.16 2.88 13.65
CA MET A 77 2.38 3.10 12.87
C MET A 77 3.51 2.15 13.29
N PHE A 78 3.69 1.89 14.60
CA PHE A 78 4.65 0.88 15.07
C PHE A 78 4.31 -0.53 14.55
N ALA A 79 3.04 -0.94 14.62
CA ALA A 79 2.62 -2.23 14.07
C ALA A 79 2.82 -2.30 12.54
N PHE A 80 2.59 -1.20 11.83
CA PHE A 80 2.84 -1.09 10.39
C PHE A 80 4.34 -1.20 10.08
N ARG A 81 5.20 -0.50 10.84
CA ARG A 81 6.65 -0.58 10.77
C ARG A 81 7.12 -2.05 10.87
N ASP A 82 6.66 -2.77 11.88
CA ASP A 82 7.05 -4.15 12.13
C ASP A 82 6.60 -5.09 10.98
N LEU A 83 5.43 -4.83 10.39
CA LEU A 83 4.95 -5.58 9.24
C LEU A 83 5.79 -5.29 7.98
N VAL A 84 6.14 -4.04 7.71
CA VAL A 84 7.00 -3.68 6.57
C VAL A 84 8.38 -4.34 6.71
N GLU A 85 8.99 -4.29 7.89
CA GLU A 85 10.26 -4.95 8.14
C GLU A 85 10.16 -6.48 7.94
N LYS A 86 9.13 -7.09 8.51
CA LYS A 86 8.87 -8.54 8.39
C LYS A 86 8.73 -9.00 6.95
N TYR A 87 8.07 -8.22 6.11
CA TYR A 87 7.80 -8.54 4.71
C TYR A 87 8.70 -7.79 3.71
N ALA A 88 9.80 -7.20 4.18
CA ALA A 88 10.68 -6.38 3.34
C ALA A 88 11.16 -7.09 2.07
N ARG A 89 11.51 -8.39 2.17
CA ARG A 89 11.95 -9.18 1.01
C ARG A 89 10.82 -9.45 0.02
N ASP A 90 9.62 -9.71 0.50
CA ASP A 90 8.45 -9.95 -0.35
C ASP A 90 8.06 -8.67 -1.08
N ILE A 91 8.08 -7.52 -0.39
CA ILE A 91 7.83 -6.20 -0.98
C ILE A 91 8.91 -5.87 -2.03
N ALA A 92 10.19 -6.10 -1.72
CA ALA A 92 11.29 -5.86 -2.66
C ALA A 92 11.17 -6.76 -3.91
N ALA A 93 10.73 -8.01 -3.76
CA ALA A 93 10.49 -8.90 -4.89
C ALA A 93 9.39 -8.38 -5.83
N LEU A 94 8.32 -7.79 -5.26
CA LEU A 94 7.27 -7.13 -6.05
C LEU A 94 7.81 -5.90 -6.78
N ILE A 95 8.60 -5.07 -6.12
CA ILE A 95 9.27 -3.91 -6.75
C ILE A 95 10.14 -4.37 -7.91
N THR A 96 10.95 -5.42 -7.71
CA THR A 96 11.79 -6.00 -8.78
C THR A 96 10.93 -6.46 -9.97
N ALA A 97 9.84 -7.15 -9.70
CA ALA A 97 8.95 -7.69 -10.75
C ALA A 97 8.26 -6.58 -11.57
N GLU A 98 7.83 -5.50 -10.92
CA GLU A 98 7.06 -4.43 -11.57
C GLU A 98 7.93 -3.27 -12.09
N HIS A 99 9.10 -3.03 -11.49
CA HIS A 99 10.01 -1.95 -11.90
C HIS A 99 11.17 -2.46 -12.77
N GLY A 100 11.59 -3.72 -12.58
CA GLY A 100 12.74 -4.30 -13.31
C GLY A 100 14.09 -4.03 -12.68
N LYS A 101 14.18 -3.39 -11.51
CA LYS A 101 15.45 -3.19 -10.79
C LYS A 101 15.93 -4.46 -10.10
N THR A 102 17.19 -4.48 -9.68
CA THR A 102 17.74 -5.62 -8.93
C THR A 102 17.11 -5.74 -7.55
N LEU A 103 17.08 -6.96 -6.99
CA LEU A 103 16.56 -7.18 -5.64
C LEU A 103 17.33 -6.39 -4.55
N PRO A 104 18.66 -6.27 -4.59
CA PRO A 104 19.38 -5.41 -3.65
C PRO A 104 18.97 -3.94 -3.71
N ASP A 105 18.76 -3.38 -4.91
CA ASP A 105 18.29 -1.99 -5.06
C ASP A 105 16.86 -1.83 -4.51
N ALA A 106 15.98 -2.80 -4.79
CA ALA A 106 14.62 -2.80 -4.27
C ALA A 106 14.58 -2.88 -2.73
N LEU A 107 15.46 -3.70 -2.12
CA LEU A 107 15.60 -3.75 -0.66
C LEU A 107 16.07 -2.40 -0.09
N GLY A 108 16.99 -1.71 -0.76
CA GLY A 108 17.41 -0.36 -0.38
C GLY A 108 16.27 0.66 -0.41
N GLU A 109 15.31 0.52 -1.34
CA GLU A 109 14.10 1.37 -1.38
C GLU A 109 13.14 1.05 -0.24
N VAL A 110 12.91 -0.23 0.04
CA VAL A 110 12.10 -0.64 1.19
C VAL A 110 12.69 -0.12 2.49
N GLN A 111 14.02 -0.16 2.64
CA GLN A 111 14.72 0.38 3.80
C GLN A 111 14.47 1.89 3.96
N ARG A 112 14.58 2.68 2.89
CA ARG A 112 14.26 4.12 2.93
C ARG A 112 12.80 4.39 3.29
N GLY A 113 11.87 3.57 2.77
CA GLY A 113 10.47 3.63 3.18
C GLY A 113 10.27 3.33 4.66
N LEU A 114 11.00 2.35 5.19
CA LEU A 114 10.96 1.97 6.60
C LEU A 114 11.44 3.13 7.50
N GLU A 115 12.51 3.82 7.14
CA GLU A 115 13.03 4.99 7.87
C GLU A 115 11.98 6.13 7.94
N VAL A 116 11.21 6.35 6.87
CA VAL A 116 10.10 7.32 6.89
C VAL A 116 8.99 6.88 7.85
N ILE A 117 8.66 5.59 7.88
CA ILE A 117 7.66 5.05 8.81
C ILE A 117 8.16 5.19 10.26
N GLU A 118 9.42 4.92 10.53
CA GLU A 118 10.05 5.11 11.85
C GLU A 118 9.98 6.57 12.31
N PHE A 119 10.29 7.50 11.41
CA PHE A 119 10.11 8.92 11.70
C PHE A 119 8.65 9.25 12.04
N ALA A 120 7.68 8.69 11.29
CA ALA A 120 6.25 8.89 11.54
C ALA A 120 5.78 8.33 12.89
N CYS A 121 6.42 7.28 13.42
CA CYS A 121 6.15 6.80 14.79
C CYS A 121 6.44 7.86 15.86
N GLY A 122 7.36 8.79 15.61
CA GLY A 122 7.73 9.89 16.50
C GLY A 122 6.81 11.12 16.42
N ILE A 123 5.89 11.20 15.46
CA ILE A 123 5.02 12.37 15.25
C ILE A 123 4.31 12.87 16.51
N PRO A 124 3.83 12.01 17.46
CA PRO A 124 3.21 12.51 18.69
C PRO A 124 4.10 13.45 19.51
N GLN A 125 5.42 13.34 19.41
CA GLN A 125 6.35 14.25 20.07
C GLN A 125 6.50 15.56 19.30
N LEU A 126 6.50 15.50 17.97
CA LEU A 126 6.59 16.67 17.11
C LEU A 126 5.34 17.56 17.20
N LEU A 127 4.17 16.98 17.46
CA LEU A 127 2.91 17.73 17.63
C LEU A 127 2.84 18.57 18.90
N LYS A 128 3.79 18.41 19.81
CA LYS A 128 3.83 19.21 21.05
C LYS A 128 4.43 20.61 20.85
N GLY A 129 5.00 20.88 19.70
CA GLY A 129 5.72 22.13 19.43
C GLY A 129 7.12 22.17 20.05
#